data_a553397fa99e1aee606741fd06f3e0c5
#
_entry.id   a553397fa99e1aee606741fd06f3e0c5
#
_cell.length_a   1.000
_cell.length_b   1.000
_cell.length_c   1.000
_cell.angle_alpha   90.00
_cell.angle_beta   90.00
_cell.angle_gamma   90.00
#
_symmetry.space_group_name_H-M   'P 1'
#
loop_
_entity.id
_entity.type
_entity.pdbx_description
1 polymer ?
#
loop_
_entity_poly.entity_id
_entity_poly.type
_entity_poly.pdbx_seq_one_letter_code
_entity_poly.pdbx_strand_id
1 'polypeptide(L)'
;MSDLVYGIHAVESLVKAHQAKELLVLQKQSLNAKLSQIIDEAKALGIEITFLSSIKDLPSRIKKDANHQNIFAIERSNLRTYSENDIPNLLLESEKPFILVLDSVQDPHNFGACIRSAHSAGVDFIVVPKDNSAPVNATVKKVACGAVEHTKIVVVTNLARAIEKLKNQGVWVVGLAGEASDSLYDMNLNDPIAIVAGAEGSGMRQRTKTSCDFLAKLPMFGKVSSLNVSVATGVALYETVRQRTG
;
A
#
# COMPACT_ATOMS: atom_id res chain seq x y z
N MET A 1 -9.28 1.38 4.84
CA MET A 1 -10.18 0.72 5.82
C MET A 1 -9.35 0.49 7.07
N SER A 2 -9.82 0.91 8.23
CA SER A 2 -9.15 0.65 9.50
C SER A 2 -9.18 -0.86 9.79
N ASP A 3 -8.03 -1.43 10.17
CA ASP A 3 -7.93 -2.86 10.46
C ASP A 3 -8.65 -3.17 11.78
N LEU A 4 -9.52 -4.19 11.76
CA LEU A 4 -10.18 -4.69 12.95
C LEU A 4 -9.29 -5.73 13.61
N VAL A 5 -8.79 -5.41 14.80
CA VAL A 5 -7.98 -6.29 15.65
C VAL A 5 -8.86 -6.85 16.75
N TYR A 6 -8.66 -8.11 17.16
CA TYR A 6 -9.48 -8.75 18.17
C TYR A 6 -8.69 -9.69 19.10
N GLY A 7 -9.25 -9.94 20.27
CA GLY A 7 -8.66 -10.71 21.35
C GLY A 7 -7.91 -9.84 22.37
N ILE A 8 -7.98 -10.25 23.63
CA ILE A 8 -7.53 -9.46 24.80
C ILE A 8 -6.09 -8.97 24.64
N HIS A 9 -5.14 -9.84 24.30
CA HIS A 9 -3.72 -9.46 24.23
C HIS A 9 -3.41 -8.50 23.08
N ALA A 10 -4.01 -8.73 21.90
CA ALA A 10 -3.79 -7.88 20.74
C ALA A 10 -4.40 -6.48 20.96
N VAL A 11 -5.62 -6.42 21.52
CA VAL A 11 -6.31 -5.16 21.82
C VAL A 11 -5.58 -4.41 22.94
N GLU A 12 -5.15 -5.08 24.02
CA GLU A 12 -4.37 -4.48 25.09
C GLU A 12 -3.08 -3.83 24.56
N SER A 13 -2.38 -4.54 23.67
CA SER A 13 -1.16 -4.00 23.02
C SER A 13 -1.43 -2.72 22.24
N LEU A 14 -2.52 -2.69 21.44
CA LEU A 14 -2.91 -1.49 20.70
C LEU A 14 -3.30 -0.32 21.59
N VAL A 15 -4.00 -0.58 22.70
CA VAL A 15 -4.39 0.46 23.67
C VAL A 15 -3.14 1.07 24.29
N LYS A 16 -2.21 0.25 24.80
CA LYS A 16 -0.95 0.69 25.41
C LYS A 16 -0.03 1.44 24.45
N ALA A 17 -0.06 1.05 23.16
CA ALA A 17 0.69 1.74 22.11
C ALA A 17 0.00 3.04 21.61
N HIS A 18 -1.15 3.44 22.16
CA HIS A 18 -1.98 4.57 21.70
C HIS A 18 -2.42 4.44 20.21
N GLN A 19 -2.48 3.22 19.70
CA GLN A 19 -2.81 2.91 18.31
C GLN A 19 -4.28 2.48 18.11
N ALA A 20 -5.06 2.35 19.17
CA ALA A 20 -6.50 2.11 19.07
C ALA A 20 -7.23 3.44 18.81
N LYS A 21 -8.08 3.45 17.77
CA LYS A 21 -9.01 4.54 17.48
C LYS A 21 -10.28 4.39 18.29
N GLU A 22 -10.81 3.17 18.34
CA GLU A 22 -12.07 2.82 18.97
C GLU A 22 -11.98 1.40 19.51
N LEU A 23 -12.55 1.14 20.68
CA LEU A 23 -12.81 -0.19 21.20
C LEU A 23 -14.25 -0.59 20.95
N LEU A 24 -14.45 -1.81 20.46
CA LEU A 24 -15.76 -2.43 20.29
C LEU A 24 -15.86 -3.60 21.26
N VAL A 25 -16.85 -3.59 22.14
CA VAL A 25 -17.02 -4.60 23.19
C VAL A 25 -18.39 -5.25 23.07
N LEU A 26 -18.42 -6.57 22.92
CA LEU A 26 -19.71 -7.30 22.95
C LEU A 26 -20.28 -7.30 24.37
N GLN A 27 -21.51 -6.78 24.50
CA GLN A 27 -22.24 -6.82 25.76
C GLN A 27 -22.53 -8.27 26.16
N LYS A 28 -21.95 -8.71 27.26
CA LYS A 28 -22.33 -9.94 27.99
C LYS A 28 -22.59 -9.61 29.45
N GLN A 29 -23.36 -10.46 30.12
CA GLN A 29 -23.81 -10.23 31.51
C GLN A 29 -22.70 -10.05 32.56
N SER A 30 -21.47 -10.43 32.25
CA SER A 30 -20.30 -10.13 33.09
C SER A 30 -19.03 -9.91 32.24
N LEU A 31 -18.37 -8.79 32.43
CA LEU A 31 -17.03 -8.54 31.95
C LEU A 31 -16.03 -9.22 32.87
N ASN A 32 -15.01 -9.90 32.33
CA ASN A 32 -13.93 -10.39 33.18
C ASN A 32 -13.02 -9.23 33.63
N ALA A 33 -12.28 -9.44 34.74
CA ALA A 33 -11.46 -8.39 35.34
C ALA A 33 -10.43 -7.79 34.35
N LYS A 34 -9.86 -8.62 33.46
CA LYS A 34 -8.89 -8.18 32.44
C LYS A 34 -9.55 -7.28 31.39
N LEU A 35 -10.75 -7.59 30.98
CA LEU A 35 -11.52 -6.79 30.02
C LEU A 35 -11.88 -5.42 30.62
N SER A 36 -12.30 -5.38 31.88
CA SER A 36 -12.59 -4.14 32.59
C SER A 36 -11.35 -3.25 32.69
N GLN A 37 -10.19 -3.82 32.99
CA GLN A 37 -8.93 -3.08 33.04
C GLN A 37 -8.59 -2.42 31.71
N ILE A 38 -8.72 -3.14 30.58
CA ILE A 38 -8.45 -2.58 29.23
C ILE A 38 -9.43 -1.45 28.91
N ILE A 39 -10.70 -1.62 29.27
CA ILE A 39 -11.75 -0.60 29.09
C ILE A 39 -11.40 0.68 29.88
N ASP A 40 -10.99 0.53 31.14
CA ASP A 40 -10.64 1.67 31.99
C ASP A 40 -9.37 2.38 31.51
N GLU A 41 -8.36 1.63 31.05
CA GLU A 41 -7.16 2.17 30.42
C GLU A 41 -7.51 2.94 29.13
N ALA A 42 -8.37 2.38 28.27
CA ALA A 42 -8.83 3.03 27.05
C ALA A 42 -9.61 4.33 27.33
N LYS A 43 -10.46 4.35 28.36
CA LYS A 43 -11.16 5.57 28.82
C LYS A 43 -10.18 6.64 29.28
N ALA A 44 -9.17 6.26 30.07
CA ALA A 44 -8.15 7.19 30.57
C ALA A 44 -7.34 7.82 29.41
N LEU A 45 -7.19 7.09 28.28
CA LEU A 45 -6.51 7.55 27.08
C LEU A 45 -7.45 8.29 26.08
N GLY A 46 -8.73 8.49 26.43
CA GLY A 46 -9.70 9.16 25.57
C GLY A 46 -10.08 8.35 24.32
N ILE A 47 -9.91 7.03 24.35
CA ILE A 47 -10.30 6.14 23.23
C ILE A 47 -11.82 5.92 23.30
N GLU A 48 -12.50 6.09 22.18
CA GLU A 48 -13.94 5.84 22.06
C GLU A 48 -14.26 4.36 22.32
N ILE A 49 -15.35 4.10 23.07
CA ILE A 49 -15.77 2.74 23.41
C ILE A 49 -17.22 2.54 23.01
N THR A 50 -17.43 1.63 22.08
CA THR A 50 -18.77 1.24 21.62
C THR A 50 -19.13 -0.16 22.11
N PHE A 51 -20.27 -0.27 22.78
CA PHE A 51 -20.80 -1.57 23.18
C PHE A 51 -21.73 -2.13 22.11
N LEU A 52 -21.42 -3.32 21.60
CA LEU A 52 -22.17 -4.00 20.56
C LEU A 52 -23.12 -5.03 21.15
N SER A 53 -24.33 -5.10 20.62
CA SER A 53 -25.32 -6.11 20.99
C SER A 53 -25.03 -7.47 20.34
N SER A 54 -24.43 -7.46 19.15
CA SER A 54 -24.14 -8.65 18.35
C SER A 54 -22.82 -8.52 17.59
N ILE A 55 -22.19 -9.66 17.32
CA ILE A 55 -21.03 -9.76 16.42
C ILE A 55 -21.35 -9.31 14.98
N LYS A 56 -22.63 -9.29 14.62
CA LYS A 56 -23.09 -8.80 13.31
C LYS A 56 -22.96 -7.28 13.15
N ASP A 57 -22.86 -6.57 14.27
CA ASP A 57 -22.73 -5.10 14.31
C ASP A 57 -21.29 -4.65 14.07
N LEU A 58 -20.34 -5.58 13.94
CA LEU A 58 -18.95 -5.28 13.62
C LEU A 58 -18.80 -4.68 12.22
N PRO A 59 -17.91 -3.68 12.04
CA PRO A 59 -17.69 -3.03 10.75
C PRO A 59 -17.05 -3.95 9.69
N SER A 60 -16.49 -5.09 10.11
CA SER A 60 -15.88 -6.09 9.22
C SER A 60 -16.25 -7.50 9.68
N ARG A 61 -16.34 -8.42 8.71
CA ARG A 61 -16.55 -9.84 9.02
C ARG A 61 -15.28 -10.45 9.60
N ILE A 62 -15.44 -11.22 10.66
CA ILE A 62 -14.38 -12.04 11.25
C ILE A 62 -14.62 -13.53 10.92
N LYS A 63 -13.58 -14.35 11.02
CA LYS A 63 -13.72 -15.80 10.87
C LYS A 63 -14.63 -16.37 11.96
N LYS A 64 -15.45 -17.38 11.61
CA LYS A 64 -16.41 -17.98 12.54
C LYS A 64 -15.78 -18.57 13.82
N ASP A 65 -14.55 -19.03 13.72
CA ASP A 65 -13.75 -19.67 14.77
C ASP A 65 -12.74 -18.71 15.42
N ALA A 66 -12.86 -17.40 15.16
CA ALA A 66 -11.96 -16.41 15.71
C ALA A 66 -12.09 -16.31 17.24
N ASN A 67 -10.99 -16.47 17.96
CA ASN A 67 -10.95 -16.29 19.41
C ASN A 67 -10.90 -14.79 19.76
N HIS A 68 -12.05 -14.12 19.61
CA HIS A 68 -12.15 -12.67 19.80
C HIS A 68 -12.32 -12.24 21.25
N GLN A 69 -12.64 -13.17 22.17
CA GLN A 69 -12.79 -12.90 23.61
C GLN A 69 -13.70 -11.69 23.93
N ASN A 70 -14.68 -11.38 23.06
CA ASN A 70 -15.65 -10.29 23.12
C ASN A 70 -15.09 -8.88 23.09
N ILE A 71 -13.82 -8.69 22.69
CA ILE A 71 -13.20 -7.39 22.55
C ILE A 71 -12.52 -7.26 21.19
N PHE A 72 -12.71 -6.08 20.60
CA PHE A 72 -12.15 -5.69 19.32
C PHE A 72 -11.63 -4.26 19.42
N ALA A 73 -10.67 -3.91 18.60
CA ALA A 73 -10.23 -2.54 18.43
C ALA A 73 -10.19 -2.19 16.95
N ILE A 74 -10.60 -0.99 16.63
CA ILE A 74 -10.32 -0.37 15.34
C ILE A 74 -8.96 0.29 15.50
N GLU A 75 -7.97 -0.19 14.73
CA GLU A 75 -6.64 0.41 14.74
C GLU A 75 -6.68 1.84 14.20
N ARG A 76 -6.00 2.75 14.86
CA ARG A 76 -5.79 4.12 14.37
C ARG A 76 -4.88 4.02 13.14
N SER A 77 -5.44 4.20 11.95
CA SER A 77 -4.63 4.29 10.75
C SER A 77 -3.92 5.64 10.75
N ASN A 78 -2.64 5.64 11.04
CA ASN A 78 -1.78 6.82 10.84
C ASN A 78 -1.45 7.01 9.35
N LEU A 79 -1.93 6.12 8.49
CA LEU A 79 -1.73 6.19 7.06
C LEU A 79 -2.57 7.34 6.49
N ARG A 80 -1.90 8.42 6.16
CA ARG A 80 -2.49 9.49 5.36
C ARG A 80 -2.78 8.93 3.97
N THR A 81 -4.04 8.81 3.62
CA THR A 81 -4.46 8.41 2.28
C THR A 81 -4.46 9.63 1.38
N TYR A 82 -3.70 9.58 0.32
CA TYR A 82 -3.68 10.59 -0.73
C TYR A 82 -4.63 10.19 -1.86
N SER A 83 -5.17 11.19 -2.54
CA SER A 83 -6.06 11.04 -3.69
C SER A 83 -5.41 11.56 -4.96
N GLU A 84 -6.05 11.34 -6.10
CA GLU A 84 -5.61 11.88 -7.38
C GLU A 84 -5.45 13.42 -7.38
N ASN A 85 -6.19 14.14 -6.53
CA ASN A 85 -6.12 15.59 -6.44
C ASN A 85 -4.87 16.08 -5.70
N ASP A 86 -4.21 15.20 -4.94
CA ASP A 86 -2.98 15.54 -4.22
C ASP A 86 -1.73 15.46 -5.11
N ILE A 87 -1.81 14.79 -6.28
CA ILE A 87 -0.66 14.56 -7.19
C ILE A 87 0.10 15.85 -7.52
N PRO A 88 -0.53 16.98 -7.93
CA PRO A 88 0.22 18.18 -8.25
C PRO A 88 1.06 18.71 -7.10
N ASN A 89 0.51 18.69 -5.88
CA ASN A 89 1.22 19.15 -4.70
C ASN A 89 2.37 18.20 -4.32
N LEU A 90 2.17 16.89 -4.47
CA LEU A 90 3.21 15.90 -4.21
C LEU A 90 4.40 16.01 -5.16
N LEU A 91 4.15 16.37 -6.42
CA LEU A 91 5.20 16.58 -7.42
C LEU A 91 6.07 17.81 -7.11
N LEU A 92 5.51 18.83 -6.47
CA LEU A 92 6.25 20.04 -6.07
C LEU A 92 7.22 19.81 -4.90
N GLU A 93 7.13 18.67 -4.21
CA GLU A 93 8.01 18.36 -3.09
C GLU A 93 9.40 17.87 -3.54
N SER A 94 9.61 17.57 -4.83
CA SER A 94 10.86 17.08 -5.39
C SER A 94 11.20 17.80 -6.69
N GLU A 95 12.45 18.17 -6.89
CA GLU A 95 12.92 18.73 -8.16
C GLU A 95 12.94 17.70 -9.29
N LYS A 96 13.19 16.44 -8.94
CA LYS A 96 13.19 15.31 -9.86
C LYS A 96 12.28 14.19 -9.34
N PRO A 97 10.96 14.34 -9.43
CA PRO A 97 10.02 13.36 -8.91
C PRO A 97 10.30 11.94 -9.38
N PHE A 98 10.22 11.00 -8.43
CA PHE A 98 10.40 9.57 -8.67
C PHE A 98 9.17 8.83 -8.17
N ILE A 99 8.38 8.29 -9.07
CA ILE A 99 7.07 7.72 -8.79
C ILE A 99 7.05 6.23 -9.15
N LEU A 100 6.37 5.44 -8.33
CA LEU A 100 6.01 4.06 -8.67
C LEU A 100 4.50 3.99 -8.92
N VAL A 101 4.11 3.43 -10.06
CA VAL A 101 2.71 3.15 -10.39
C VAL A 101 2.51 1.64 -10.42
N LEU A 102 1.59 1.12 -9.61
CA LEU A 102 1.29 -0.31 -9.56
C LEU A 102 -0.08 -0.59 -10.18
N ASP A 103 -0.11 -1.29 -11.31
CA ASP A 103 -1.34 -1.64 -11.98
C ASP A 103 -1.82 -3.04 -11.59
N SER A 104 -2.88 -3.10 -10.79
CA SER A 104 -3.57 -4.34 -10.44
C SER A 104 -2.75 -5.37 -9.65
N VAL A 105 -1.84 -4.91 -8.78
CA VAL A 105 -1.10 -5.78 -7.87
C VAL A 105 -2.01 -6.19 -6.70
N GLN A 106 -2.57 -7.41 -6.77
CA GLN A 106 -3.60 -7.89 -5.84
C GLN A 106 -3.06 -8.73 -4.70
N ASP A 107 -1.86 -9.31 -4.84
CA ASP A 107 -1.24 -10.08 -3.77
C ASP A 107 -0.65 -9.14 -2.71
N PRO A 108 -1.07 -9.27 -1.43
CA PRO A 108 -0.57 -8.45 -0.34
C PRO A 108 0.95 -8.59 -0.09
N HIS A 109 1.54 -9.77 -0.37
CA HIS A 109 2.98 -9.96 -0.22
C HIS A 109 3.75 -9.19 -1.28
N ASN A 110 3.32 -9.27 -2.54
CA ASN A 110 3.93 -8.51 -3.64
C ASN A 110 3.76 -7.00 -3.41
N PHE A 111 2.57 -6.56 -3.00
CA PHE A 111 2.32 -5.14 -2.73
C PHE A 111 3.19 -4.61 -1.59
N GLY A 112 3.28 -5.35 -0.47
CA GLY A 112 4.15 -4.97 0.64
C GLY A 112 5.63 -4.92 0.27
N ALA A 113 6.11 -5.89 -0.54
CA ALA A 113 7.47 -5.90 -1.05
C ALA A 113 7.75 -4.72 -2.01
N CYS A 114 6.82 -4.36 -2.89
CA CYS A 114 6.93 -3.18 -3.74
C CYS A 114 7.02 -1.88 -2.92
N ILE A 115 6.18 -1.72 -1.88
CA ILE A 115 6.24 -0.55 -0.98
C ILE A 115 7.61 -0.46 -0.31
N ARG A 116 8.13 -1.58 0.21
CA ARG A 116 9.43 -1.63 0.85
C ARG A 116 10.55 -1.23 -0.11
N SER A 117 10.55 -1.78 -1.33
CA SER A 117 11.54 -1.45 -2.36
C SER A 117 11.43 0.02 -2.78
N ALA A 118 10.22 0.53 -2.96
CA ALA A 118 9.97 1.93 -3.31
C ALA A 118 10.50 2.90 -2.24
N HIS A 119 10.18 2.64 -0.97
CA HIS A 119 10.70 3.44 0.14
C HIS A 119 12.22 3.42 0.20
N SER A 120 12.84 2.24 0.06
CA SER A 120 14.29 2.08 0.10
C SER A 120 15.00 2.74 -1.10
N ALA A 121 14.34 2.83 -2.26
CA ALA A 121 14.85 3.47 -3.45
C ALA A 121 14.63 5.00 -3.48
N GLY A 122 13.96 5.57 -2.47
CA GLY A 122 13.65 7.00 -2.41
C GLY A 122 12.52 7.44 -3.34
N VAL A 123 11.56 6.57 -3.61
CA VAL A 123 10.34 6.93 -4.37
C VAL A 123 9.53 7.95 -3.57
N ASP A 124 9.15 9.06 -4.18
CA ASP A 124 8.41 10.15 -3.55
C ASP A 124 6.99 9.73 -3.17
N PHE A 125 6.30 8.99 -4.06
CA PHE A 125 5.00 8.41 -3.77
C PHE A 125 4.66 7.24 -4.71
N ILE A 126 3.71 6.40 -4.26
CA ILE A 126 3.19 5.26 -5.03
C ILE A 126 1.76 5.58 -5.47
N VAL A 127 1.41 5.29 -6.73
CA VAL A 127 0.06 5.40 -7.26
C VAL A 127 -0.53 4.01 -7.46
N VAL A 128 -1.73 3.78 -6.89
CA VAL A 128 -2.44 2.50 -7.01
C VAL A 128 -3.90 2.72 -7.40
N PRO A 129 -4.52 1.82 -8.17
CA PRO A 129 -5.95 1.90 -8.41
C PRO A 129 -6.72 1.49 -7.14
N LYS A 130 -7.89 2.11 -6.94
CA LYS A 130 -8.80 1.77 -5.84
C LYS A 130 -9.31 0.34 -5.93
N ASP A 131 -9.60 -0.10 -7.15
CA ASP A 131 -10.12 -1.41 -7.45
C ASP A 131 -9.03 -2.29 -8.07
N ASN A 132 -9.11 -3.60 -7.82
CA ASN A 132 -8.12 -4.59 -8.29
C ASN A 132 -6.69 -4.35 -7.76
N SER A 133 -6.55 -3.78 -6.57
CA SER A 133 -5.28 -3.65 -5.86
C SER A 133 -5.41 -4.20 -4.45
N ALA A 134 -4.34 -4.75 -3.90
CA ALA A 134 -4.33 -5.18 -2.51
C ALA A 134 -4.56 -3.97 -1.59
N PRO A 135 -5.47 -4.07 -0.61
CA PRO A 135 -5.58 -3.05 0.42
C PRO A 135 -4.35 -3.10 1.34
N VAL A 136 -3.99 -1.94 1.92
CA VAL A 136 -2.97 -1.89 2.97
C VAL A 136 -3.53 -2.53 4.25
N ASN A 137 -3.30 -3.82 4.40
CA ASN A 137 -3.73 -4.63 5.54
C ASN A 137 -2.53 -5.08 6.40
N ALA A 138 -2.78 -5.86 7.45
CA ALA A 138 -1.74 -6.36 8.36
C ALA A 138 -0.63 -7.16 7.65
N THR A 139 -0.95 -7.92 6.59
CA THR A 139 0.04 -8.65 5.79
C THR A 139 0.94 -7.68 5.03
N VAL A 140 0.37 -6.66 4.36
CA VAL A 140 1.13 -5.62 3.66
C VAL A 140 2.04 -4.87 4.63
N LYS A 141 1.54 -4.43 5.78
CA LYS A 141 2.34 -3.75 6.82
C LYS A 141 3.51 -4.63 7.27
N LYS A 142 3.25 -5.91 7.56
CA LYS A 142 4.29 -6.87 7.99
C LYS A 142 5.38 -7.05 6.93
N VAL A 143 5.02 -7.24 5.67
CA VAL A 143 5.97 -7.46 4.56
C VAL A 143 6.75 -6.19 4.24
N ALA A 144 6.10 -5.04 4.32
CA ALA A 144 6.73 -3.74 4.08
C ALA A 144 7.69 -3.31 5.20
N CYS A 145 7.72 -4.01 6.35
CA CYS A 145 8.68 -3.78 7.44
C CYS A 145 8.78 -2.30 7.88
N GLY A 146 7.64 -1.62 8.08
CA GLY A 146 7.59 -0.22 8.51
C GLY A 146 7.62 0.80 7.37
N ALA A 147 7.89 0.39 6.13
CA ALA A 147 7.93 1.32 5.00
C ALA A 147 6.56 1.97 4.69
N VAL A 148 5.45 1.30 5.04
CA VAL A 148 4.10 1.81 4.81
C VAL A 148 3.85 3.13 5.51
N GLU A 149 4.36 3.31 6.72
CA GLU A 149 4.16 4.49 7.56
C GLU A 149 4.90 5.73 7.00
N HIS A 150 5.91 5.50 6.17
CA HIS A 150 6.77 6.53 5.60
C HIS A 150 6.55 6.73 4.09
N THR A 151 5.72 5.92 3.47
CA THR A 151 5.47 5.97 2.02
C THR A 151 4.11 6.62 1.74
N LYS A 152 4.09 7.64 0.90
CA LYS A 152 2.84 8.26 0.44
C LYS A 152 2.20 7.36 -0.62
N ILE A 153 0.97 6.92 -0.35
CA ILE A 153 0.21 6.06 -1.27
C ILE A 153 -1.00 6.85 -1.78
N VAL A 154 -1.01 7.11 -3.08
CA VAL A 154 -2.08 7.80 -3.79
C VAL A 154 -3.04 6.78 -4.37
N VAL A 155 -4.29 6.80 -3.91
CA VAL A 155 -5.34 5.90 -4.38
C VAL A 155 -6.18 6.62 -5.44
N VAL A 156 -6.24 6.06 -6.66
CA VAL A 156 -6.94 6.66 -7.79
C VAL A 156 -8.06 5.76 -8.33
N THR A 157 -9.13 6.36 -8.84
CA THR A 157 -10.22 5.61 -9.46
C THR A 157 -9.91 5.21 -10.91
N ASN A 158 -9.06 5.98 -11.59
CA ASN A 158 -8.68 5.73 -12.97
C ASN A 158 -7.16 5.93 -13.14
N LEU A 159 -6.45 4.81 -13.27
CA LEU A 159 -4.99 4.83 -13.35
C LEU A 159 -4.47 5.52 -14.62
N ALA A 160 -5.12 5.30 -15.77
CA ALA A 160 -4.74 5.95 -17.03
C ALA A 160 -4.85 7.49 -16.92
N ARG A 161 -5.93 7.99 -16.30
CA ARG A 161 -6.09 9.44 -16.05
C ARG A 161 -5.05 9.98 -15.08
N ALA A 162 -4.67 9.21 -14.06
CA ALA A 162 -3.60 9.60 -13.14
C ALA A 162 -2.25 9.68 -13.86
N ILE A 163 -1.96 8.72 -14.76
CA ILE A 163 -0.76 8.73 -15.61
C ILE A 163 -0.75 9.99 -16.49
N GLU A 164 -1.86 10.31 -17.17
CA GLU A 164 -1.93 11.54 -17.97
C GLU A 164 -1.70 12.81 -17.14
N LYS A 165 -2.15 12.84 -15.89
CA LYS A 165 -1.83 13.96 -14.97
C LYS A 165 -0.34 14.07 -14.68
N LEU A 166 0.35 12.95 -14.45
CA LEU A 166 1.80 12.92 -14.26
C LEU A 166 2.51 13.48 -15.50
N LYS A 167 2.16 13.02 -16.69
CA LYS A 167 2.73 13.47 -17.97
C LYS A 167 2.53 14.96 -18.19
N ASN A 168 1.31 15.48 -17.93
CA ASN A 168 1.01 16.90 -18.06
C ASN A 168 1.78 17.80 -17.07
N GLN A 169 2.42 17.21 -16.06
CA GLN A 169 3.32 17.88 -15.11
C GLN A 169 4.82 17.61 -15.42
N GLY A 170 5.13 17.07 -16.61
CA GLY A 170 6.50 16.86 -17.06
C GLY A 170 7.15 15.58 -16.54
N VAL A 171 6.38 14.62 -16.03
CA VAL A 171 6.90 13.32 -15.60
C VAL A 171 6.87 12.34 -16.76
N TRP A 172 8.01 11.77 -17.16
CA TRP A 172 8.07 10.67 -18.11
C TRP A 172 7.55 9.37 -17.49
N VAL A 173 6.81 8.61 -18.25
CA VAL A 173 6.18 7.37 -17.76
C VAL A 173 6.68 6.16 -18.52
N VAL A 174 7.40 5.27 -17.83
CA VAL A 174 7.98 4.03 -18.37
C VAL A 174 7.23 2.83 -17.82
N GLY A 175 6.57 2.07 -18.70
CA GLY A 175 5.88 0.84 -18.34
C GLY A 175 6.78 -0.39 -18.50
N LEU A 176 6.83 -1.24 -17.47
CA LEU A 176 7.53 -2.53 -17.55
C LEU A 176 6.68 -3.55 -18.30
N ALA A 177 7.16 -3.99 -19.47
CA ALA A 177 6.46 -4.94 -20.33
C ALA A 177 7.47 -5.90 -20.97
N GLY A 178 7.26 -7.21 -20.76
CA GLY A 178 8.19 -8.22 -21.28
C GLY A 178 8.25 -8.28 -22.81
N GLU A 179 7.19 -7.86 -23.49
CA GLU A 179 7.09 -7.77 -24.96
C GLU A 179 7.69 -6.49 -25.55
N ALA A 180 8.17 -5.54 -24.73
CA ALA A 180 8.77 -4.32 -25.24
C ALA A 180 10.03 -4.60 -26.09
N SER A 181 10.28 -3.74 -27.10
CA SER A 181 11.51 -3.77 -27.88
C SER A 181 12.71 -3.32 -27.04
N ASP A 182 12.52 -2.26 -26.28
CA ASP A 182 13.59 -1.52 -25.63
C ASP A 182 13.93 -2.11 -24.25
N SER A 183 15.23 -2.13 -23.94
CA SER A 183 15.70 -2.52 -22.62
C SER A 183 15.58 -1.34 -21.65
N LEU A 184 15.16 -1.63 -20.40
CA LEU A 184 15.15 -0.61 -19.36
C LEU A 184 16.53 0.00 -19.12
N TYR A 185 17.60 -0.76 -19.31
CA TYR A 185 18.97 -0.32 -19.11
C TYR A 185 19.47 0.67 -20.15
N ASP A 186 18.79 0.76 -21.30
CA ASP A 186 19.11 1.69 -22.38
C ASP A 186 18.31 3.01 -22.28
N MET A 187 17.41 3.13 -21.30
CA MET A 187 16.58 4.31 -21.08
C MET A 187 17.26 5.34 -20.19
N ASN A 188 16.99 6.61 -20.45
CA ASN A 188 17.33 7.69 -19.52
C ASN A 188 16.30 7.75 -18.40
N LEU A 189 16.71 7.41 -17.18
CA LEU A 189 15.89 7.42 -15.97
C LEU A 189 16.25 8.57 -15.02
N ASN A 190 17.06 9.53 -15.48
CA ASN A 190 17.56 10.65 -14.66
C ASN A 190 16.56 11.80 -14.49
N ASP A 191 15.60 11.91 -15.41
CA ASP A 191 14.58 12.96 -15.40
C ASP A 191 13.45 12.65 -14.41
N PRO A 192 12.49 13.58 -14.18
CA PRO A 192 11.23 13.26 -13.49
C PRO A 192 10.58 12.03 -14.11
N ILE A 193 10.39 10.95 -13.33
CA ILE A 193 10.01 9.66 -13.89
C ILE A 193 9.01 8.89 -13.04
N ALA A 194 8.11 8.18 -13.70
CA ALA A 194 7.23 7.18 -13.12
C ALA A 194 7.49 5.82 -13.75
N ILE A 195 7.84 4.84 -12.92
CA ILE A 195 7.94 3.44 -13.32
C ILE A 195 6.59 2.77 -13.08
N VAL A 196 6.05 2.13 -14.12
CA VAL A 196 4.77 1.43 -14.05
C VAL A 196 5.01 -0.08 -14.07
N ALA A 197 4.58 -0.78 -13.03
CA ALA A 197 4.63 -2.24 -12.94
C ALA A 197 3.20 -2.81 -12.92
N GLY A 198 2.96 -3.86 -13.69
CA GLY A 198 1.66 -4.54 -13.77
C GLY A 198 1.57 -5.75 -12.85
N ALA A 199 0.40 -6.39 -12.84
CA ALA A 199 0.16 -7.61 -12.08
C ALA A 199 1.03 -8.77 -12.55
N GLU A 200 1.29 -9.72 -11.66
CA GLU A 200 1.98 -10.96 -11.98
C GLU A 200 1.18 -11.79 -13.00
N GLY A 201 1.83 -12.26 -14.04
CA GLY A 201 1.25 -13.06 -15.13
C GLY A 201 0.54 -12.23 -16.20
N SER A 202 -0.42 -11.38 -15.85
CA SER A 202 -1.18 -10.57 -16.82
C SER A 202 -0.48 -9.27 -17.23
N GLY A 203 0.49 -8.82 -16.44
CA GLY A 203 1.17 -7.54 -16.68
C GLY A 203 0.25 -6.32 -16.46
N MET A 204 0.54 -5.24 -17.15
CA MET A 204 -0.27 -4.02 -17.16
C MET A 204 -1.53 -4.20 -18.03
N ARG A 205 -2.63 -3.58 -17.61
CA ARG A 205 -3.84 -3.46 -18.43
C ARG A 205 -3.55 -2.67 -19.71
N GLN A 206 -4.25 -2.99 -20.80
CA GLN A 206 -4.01 -2.37 -22.10
C GLN A 206 -4.08 -0.83 -22.04
N ARG A 207 -5.06 -0.27 -21.35
CA ARG A 207 -5.17 1.19 -21.19
C ARG A 207 -3.99 1.80 -20.45
N THR A 208 -3.46 1.11 -19.45
CA THR A 208 -2.26 1.55 -18.70
C THR A 208 -1.05 1.53 -19.62
N LYS A 209 -0.85 0.47 -20.42
CA LYS A 209 0.23 0.38 -21.40
C LYS A 209 0.20 1.53 -22.41
N THR A 210 -0.97 1.81 -22.99
CA THR A 210 -1.12 2.87 -23.99
C THR A 210 -0.99 4.29 -23.44
N SER A 211 -1.12 4.47 -22.11
CA SER A 211 -0.91 5.75 -21.44
C SER A 211 0.57 6.02 -21.12
N CYS A 212 1.43 5.00 -21.10
CA CYS A 212 2.88 5.18 -20.90
C CYS A 212 3.52 5.90 -22.09
N ASP A 213 4.57 6.68 -21.84
CA ASP A 213 5.37 7.28 -22.92
C ASP A 213 6.26 6.24 -23.58
N PHE A 214 6.81 5.33 -22.76
CA PHE A 214 7.70 4.26 -23.20
C PHE A 214 7.30 2.94 -22.56
N LEU A 215 7.59 1.85 -23.25
CA LEU A 215 7.56 0.51 -22.71
C LEU A 215 8.97 -0.06 -22.71
N ALA A 216 9.38 -0.67 -21.62
CA ALA A 216 10.70 -1.25 -21.47
C ALA A 216 10.64 -2.65 -20.85
N LYS A 217 11.56 -3.50 -21.25
CA LYS A 217 11.72 -4.84 -20.68
C LYS A 217 12.96 -4.92 -19.80
N LEU A 218 12.90 -5.82 -18.82
CA LEU A 218 14.10 -6.35 -18.17
C LEU A 218 14.59 -7.54 -19.02
N PRO A 219 15.86 -7.57 -19.45
CA PRO A 219 16.39 -8.69 -20.23
C PRO A 219 16.27 -10.02 -19.48
N MET A 220 15.72 -11.03 -20.14
CA MET A 220 15.55 -12.37 -19.59
C MET A 220 16.45 -13.33 -20.39
N PHE A 221 17.36 -14.01 -19.71
CA PHE A 221 18.33 -14.94 -20.33
C PHE A 221 17.98 -16.41 -20.08
N GLY A 222 17.00 -16.68 -19.21
CA GLY A 222 16.54 -18.02 -18.87
C GLY A 222 15.33 -18.47 -19.69
N LYS A 223 14.75 -19.62 -19.30
CA LYS A 223 13.55 -20.19 -19.94
C LYS A 223 12.23 -19.60 -19.40
N VAL A 224 12.25 -18.89 -18.26
CA VAL A 224 11.06 -18.23 -17.72
C VAL A 224 10.85 -16.90 -18.41
N SER A 225 9.59 -16.54 -18.63
CA SER A 225 9.21 -15.36 -19.43
C SER A 225 9.17 -14.05 -18.64
N SER A 226 9.16 -14.11 -17.30
CA SER A 226 9.04 -12.93 -16.45
C SER A 226 9.63 -13.15 -15.05
N LEU A 227 9.94 -12.05 -14.39
CA LEU A 227 10.22 -12.01 -12.95
C LEU A 227 8.92 -11.81 -12.16
N ASN A 228 8.93 -12.21 -10.88
CA ASN A 228 7.91 -11.76 -9.94
C ASN A 228 7.82 -10.23 -9.95
N VAL A 229 6.61 -9.68 -9.83
CA VAL A 229 6.37 -8.23 -9.96
C VAL A 229 7.17 -7.41 -8.94
N SER A 230 7.32 -7.87 -7.71
CA SER A 230 8.08 -7.13 -6.70
C SER A 230 9.59 -7.14 -6.98
N VAL A 231 10.10 -8.23 -7.57
CA VAL A 231 11.49 -8.33 -8.01
C VAL A 231 11.73 -7.41 -9.21
N ALA A 232 10.88 -7.49 -10.24
CA ALA A 232 10.97 -6.62 -11.42
C ALA A 232 10.91 -5.13 -11.02
N THR A 233 9.99 -4.79 -10.12
CA THR A 233 9.88 -3.44 -9.55
C THR A 233 11.17 -3.03 -8.85
N GLY A 234 11.71 -3.87 -7.98
CA GLY A 234 12.96 -3.59 -7.27
C GLY A 234 14.13 -3.35 -8.21
N VAL A 235 14.31 -4.18 -9.24
CA VAL A 235 15.35 -4.01 -10.26
C VAL A 235 15.20 -2.67 -10.99
N ALA A 236 13.98 -2.34 -11.43
CA ALA A 236 13.73 -1.10 -12.18
C ALA A 236 13.96 0.16 -11.31
N LEU A 237 13.51 0.12 -10.05
CA LEU A 237 13.73 1.23 -9.12
C LEU A 237 15.22 1.43 -8.84
N TYR A 238 15.99 0.37 -8.63
CA TYR A 238 17.41 0.47 -8.33
C TYR A 238 18.27 0.80 -9.58
N GLU A 239 17.81 0.45 -10.78
CA GLU A 239 18.42 0.99 -12.00
C GLU A 239 18.23 2.51 -12.09
N THR A 240 17.03 3.01 -11.74
CA THR A 240 16.80 4.46 -11.65
C THR A 240 17.71 5.10 -10.61
N VAL A 241 17.85 4.49 -9.42
CA VAL A 241 18.78 4.99 -8.38
C VAL A 241 20.21 5.01 -8.90
N ARG A 242 20.67 3.92 -9.54
CA ARG A 242 22.02 3.84 -10.10
C ARG A 242 22.31 5.00 -11.07
N GLN A 243 21.37 5.29 -11.98
CA GLN A 243 21.54 6.39 -12.94
C GLN A 243 21.53 7.78 -12.28
N ARG A 244 20.77 7.94 -11.18
CA ARG A 244 20.65 9.23 -10.48
C ARG A 244 21.81 9.52 -9.51
N THR A 245 22.53 8.49 -9.08
CA THR A 245 23.60 8.60 -8.08
C THR A 245 24.99 8.35 -8.63
N GLY A 246 25.11 7.78 -9.82
CA GLY A 246 26.38 7.49 -10.51
C GLY A 246 26.66 8.45 -11.60
#